data_e7b2b6d3328578b5c016486bc8b3270c
#
_entry.id   e7b2b6d3328578b5c016486bc8b3270c
#
_cell.length_a   1.000
_cell.length_b   1.000
_cell.length_c   1.000
_cell.angle_alpha   90.00
_cell.angle_beta   90.00
_cell.angle_gamma   90.00
#
_symmetry.space_group_name_H-M   'P 1'
#
loop_
_entity.id
_entity.type
_entity.pdbx_description
1 polymer ?
#
loop_
_entity_poly.entity_id
_entity_poly.type
_entity_poly.pdbx_seq_one_letter_code
_entity_poly.pdbx_strand_id
1 'polypeptide(L)'
;VLIAGDISWAMKMSEVIPDLDYIASFPGKKIIIKGNHDYWWSSISLLRSVLPPDIYALQNDAIKIENVVFCGSRGWVCPEDCLTEADKKIYAREMIRMKLSLDGAAKLKEDGDKLVVMTHYPPFNVRQEDSPMTDLFEQYKVDAVVYGHLHGKSVRSVPVFDKKGIRYYLTSCDLVKNRLVDILT
;
A
#
# COMPACT_ATOMS: atom_id res chain seq x y z
N VAL A 1 -3.84 3.47 -11.63
CA VAL A 1 -4.69 3.02 -10.51
C VAL A 1 -3.81 2.41 -9.44
N LEU A 2 -4.12 2.66 -8.14
CA LEU A 2 -3.43 2.06 -7.00
C LEU A 2 -4.38 1.06 -6.33
N ILE A 3 -3.89 -0.16 -6.05
CA ILE A 3 -4.66 -1.22 -5.40
C ILE A 3 -3.91 -1.62 -4.12
N ALA A 4 -4.48 -1.28 -2.98
CA ALA A 4 -3.85 -1.40 -1.67
C ALA A 4 -3.94 -2.80 -1.04
N GLY A 5 -3.79 -3.86 -1.83
CA GLY A 5 -3.78 -5.26 -1.40
C GLY A 5 -5.16 -5.91 -1.33
N ASP A 6 -5.17 -7.19 -0.95
CA ASP A 6 -6.35 -8.08 -0.93
C ASP A 6 -7.05 -8.12 -2.30
N ILE A 7 -6.27 -8.45 -3.32
CA ILE A 7 -6.64 -8.34 -4.73
C ILE A 7 -7.49 -9.53 -5.16
N SER A 8 -7.15 -10.73 -4.68
CA SER A 8 -7.80 -11.98 -5.10
C SER A 8 -7.82 -13.00 -3.97
N TRP A 9 -8.87 -13.82 -3.92
CA TRP A 9 -9.00 -14.97 -3.05
C TRP A 9 -8.24 -16.22 -3.54
N ALA A 10 -7.49 -16.13 -4.63
CA ALA A 10 -6.67 -17.20 -5.15
C ALA A 10 -5.67 -17.69 -4.09
N MET A 11 -5.42 -18.98 -4.05
CA MET A 11 -4.43 -19.59 -3.16
C MET A 11 -3.08 -19.79 -3.83
N LYS A 12 -3.06 -19.82 -5.17
CA LYS A 12 -1.86 -20.10 -5.97
C LYS A 12 -1.72 -19.10 -7.11
N MET A 13 -0.48 -18.94 -7.58
CA MET A 13 -0.17 -18.07 -8.71
C MET A 13 -0.96 -18.42 -9.98
N SER A 14 -1.18 -19.71 -10.27
CA SER A 14 -1.95 -20.13 -11.43
C SER A 14 -3.43 -19.77 -11.36
N GLU A 15 -3.96 -19.60 -10.16
CA GLU A 15 -5.38 -19.31 -9.93
C GLU A 15 -5.68 -17.80 -10.04
N VAL A 16 -4.68 -16.93 -9.77
CA VAL A 16 -4.86 -15.48 -9.82
C VAL A 16 -4.77 -14.89 -11.23
N ILE A 17 -4.23 -15.64 -12.20
CA ILE A 17 -4.02 -15.12 -13.56
C ILE A 17 -5.30 -14.51 -14.17
N PRO A 18 -6.48 -15.16 -14.12
CA PRO A 18 -7.71 -14.57 -14.66
C PRO A 18 -8.08 -13.23 -14.01
N ASP A 19 -7.85 -13.07 -12.70
CA ASP A 19 -8.14 -11.84 -11.99
C ASP A 19 -7.17 -10.72 -12.42
N LEU A 20 -5.89 -11.05 -12.58
CA LEU A 20 -4.88 -10.10 -13.07
C LEU A 20 -5.15 -9.67 -14.52
N ASP A 21 -5.55 -10.61 -15.38
CA ASP A 21 -5.94 -10.33 -16.76
C ASP A 21 -7.18 -9.42 -16.81
N TYR A 22 -8.15 -9.66 -15.92
CA TYR A 22 -9.32 -8.80 -15.80
C TYR A 22 -8.94 -7.38 -15.37
N ILE A 23 -8.06 -7.23 -14.36
CA ILE A 23 -7.54 -5.94 -13.93
C ILE A 23 -6.76 -5.26 -15.08
N ALA A 24 -5.97 -6.01 -15.82
CA ALA A 24 -5.21 -5.52 -16.97
C ALA A 24 -6.10 -4.99 -18.10
N SER A 25 -7.30 -5.57 -18.28
CA SER A 25 -8.25 -5.14 -19.33
C SER A 25 -8.73 -3.70 -19.21
N PHE A 26 -8.63 -3.10 -18.01
CA PHE A 26 -8.93 -1.68 -17.82
C PHE A 26 -7.75 -0.80 -18.27
N PRO A 27 -8.02 0.40 -18.79
CA PRO A 27 -6.96 1.28 -19.28
C PRO A 27 -6.06 1.82 -18.17
N GLY A 28 -4.83 2.16 -18.53
CA GLY A 28 -3.86 2.83 -17.66
C GLY A 28 -3.04 1.87 -16.79
N LYS A 29 -1.97 2.38 -16.21
CA LYS A 29 -1.06 1.65 -15.34
C LYS A 29 -1.69 1.33 -13.99
N LYS A 30 -1.42 0.15 -13.44
CA LYS A 30 -1.87 -0.31 -12.13
C LYS A 30 -0.66 -0.59 -11.26
N ILE A 31 -0.67 -0.09 -10.04
CA ILE A 31 0.33 -0.41 -9.03
C ILE A 31 -0.37 -1.20 -7.93
N ILE A 32 0.18 -2.36 -7.60
CA ILE A 32 -0.38 -3.27 -6.62
C ILE A 32 0.60 -3.54 -5.50
N ILE A 33 0.10 -3.73 -4.28
CA ILE A 33 0.86 -4.24 -3.14
C ILE A 33 0.18 -5.49 -2.59
N LYS A 34 0.92 -6.28 -1.82
CA LYS A 34 0.37 -7.46 -1.14
C LYS A 34 -0.53 -7.07 0.03
N GLY A 35 -1.73 -7.64 0.09
CA GLY A 35 -2.58 -7.67 1.28
C GLY A 35 -2.34 -8.91 2.16
N ASN A 36 -3.16 -9.08 3.20
CA ASN A 36 -3.06 -10.25 4.09
C ASN A 36 -3.76 -11.49 3.52
N HIS A 37 -4.72 -11.32 2.62
CA HIS A 37 -5.43 -12.40 1.94
C HIS A 37 -4.84 -12.77 0.57
N ASP A 38 -3.82 -12.06 0.09
CA ASP A 38 -3.15 -12.42 -1.17
C ASP A 38 -2.19 -13.61 -0.97
N TYR A 39 -2.75 -14.80 -0.72
CA TYR A 39 -1.98 -16.03 -0.47
C TYR A 39 -1.20 -16.49 -1.69
N TRP A 40 -1.70 -16.18 -2.89
CA TRP A 40 -1.08 -16.44 -4.18
C TRP A 40 0.25 -15.68 -4.39
N TRP A 41 0.45 -14.58 -3.68
CA TRP A 41 1.63 -13.72 -3.83
C TRP A 41 2.89 -14.44 -3.36
N SER A 42 3.68 -14.92 -4.30
CA SER A 42 4.92 -15.66 -4.09
C SER A 42 6.16 -14.74 -4.01
N SER A 43 7.31 -15.17 -4.52
CA SER A 43 8.46 -14.25 -4.62
C SER A 43 8.15 -13.13 -5.62
N ILE A 44 8.64 -11.94 -5.32
CA ILE A 44 8.40 -10.75 -6.17
C ILE A 44 8.95 -10.95 -7.59
N SER A 45 10.07 -11.66 -7.75
CA SER A 45 10.65 -11.95 -9.06
C SER A 45 9.75 -12.83 -9.91
N LEU A 46 9.19 -13.90 -9.32
CA LEU A 46 8.25 -14.77 -10.02
C LEU A 46 6.96 -14.02 -10.36
N LEU A 47 6.44 -13.25 -9.42
CA LEU A 47 5.25 -12.45 -9.66
C LEU A 47 5.46 -11.50 -10.85
N ARG A 48 6.54 -10.73 -10.85
CA ARG A 48 6.83 -9.78 -11.92
C ARG A 48 7.06 -10.43 -13.29
N SER A 49 7.48 -11.70 -13.32
CA SER A 49 7.67 -12.42 -14.58
C SER A 49 6.36 -12.85 -15.26
N VAL A 50 5.24 -12.85 -14.52
CA VAL A 50 3.93 -13.27 -15.03
C VAL A 50 2.88 -12.13 -15.06
N LEU A 51 3.22 -10.96 -14.51
CA LEU A 51 2.30 -9.82 -14.54
C LEU A 51 2.10 -9.28 -15.97
N PRO A 52 0.87 -8.91 -16.31
CA PRO A 52 0.61 -8.09 -17.49
C PRO A 52 1.45 -6.80 -17.49
N PRO A 53 1.85 -6.28 -18.67
CA PRO A 53 2.82 -5.19 -18.79
C PRO A 53 2.41 -3.88 -18.10
N ASP A 54 1.12 -3.65 -17.89
CA ASP A 54 0.59 -2.46 -17.26
C ASP A 54 0.36 -2.60 -15.74
N ILE A 55 0.71 -3.76 -15.17
CA ILE A 55 0.61 -4.01 -13.73
C ILE A 55 1.99 -4.06 -13.09
N TYR A 56 2.22 -3.21 -12.10
CA TYR A 56 3.47 -3.09 -11.36
C TYR A 56 3.27 -3.53 -9.91
N ALA A 57 3.97 -4.57 -9.49
CA ALA A 57 3.95 -5.02 -8.09
C ALA A 57 5.06 -4.33 -7.30
N LEU A 58 4.70 -3.65 -6.20
CA LEU A 58 5.63 -3.11 -5.23
C LEU A 58 5.81 -4.06 -4.05
N GLN A 59 7.07 -4.29 -3.69
CA GLN A 59 7.42 -5.04 -2.47
C GLN A 59 8.76 -4.55 -1.93
N ASN A 60 8.71 -3.61 -1.00
CA ASN A 60 9.87 -3.03 -0.33
C ASN A 60 10.81 -2.24 -1.28
N ASP A 61 10.31 -1.78 -2.40
CA ASP A 61 11.00 -1.00 -3.42
C ASP A 61 10.14 0.19 -3.87
N ALA A 62 10.55 0.86 -4.93
CA ALA A 62 9.85 2.02 -5.46
C ALA A 62 9.85 2.02 -6.99
N ILE A 63 8.88 2.72 -7.56
CA ILE A 63 8.76 2.97 -8.99
C ILE A 63 8.40 4.43 -9.24
N LYS A 64 9.01 5.04 -10.26
CA LYS A 64 8.61 6.37 -10.73
C LYS A 64 7.74 6.23 -11.97
N ILE A 65 6.60 6.88 -11.98
CA ILE A 65 5.71 7.01 -13.13
C ILE A 65 5.43 8.51 -13.30
N GLU A 66 5.89 9.06 -14.40
CA GLU A 66 5.85 10.51 -14.67
C GLU A 66 6.51 11.30 -13.54
N ASN A 67 5.81 12.26 -12.93
CA ASN A 67 6.28 13.09 -11.82
C ASN A 67 5.85 12.57 -10.44
N VAL A 68 5.54 11.28 -10.33
CA VAL A 68 5.13 10.66 -9.05
C VAL A 68 5.99 9.43 -8.78
N VAL A 69 6.57 9.38 -7.60
CA VAL A 69 7.27 8.22 -7.07
C VAL A 69 6.33 7.46 -6.14
N PHE A 70 6.14 6.18 -6.41
CA PHE A 70 5.35 5.27 -5.61
C PHE A 70 6.25 4.29 -4.89
N CYS A 71 5.98 4.07 -3.61
CA CYS A 71 6.70 3.09 -2.80
C CYS A 71 5.75 2.47 -1.77
N GLY A 72 6.18 1.41 -1.11
CA GLY A 72 5.33 0.81 -0.10
C GLY A 72 5.75 -0.59 0.36
N SER A 73 5.08 -1.03 1.40
CA SER A 73 5.11 -2.39 1.91
C SER A 73 3.73 -2.77 2.42
N ARG A 74 3.53 -4.04 2.77
CA ARG A 74 2.25 -4.48 3.30
C ARG A 74 1.84 -3.74 4.58
N GLY A 75 2.81 -3.40 5.43
CA GLY A 75 2.55 -2.93 6.78
C GLY A 75 2.08 -4.05 7.71
N TRP A 76 1.72 -3.70 8.93
CA TRP A 76 1.15 -4.58 9.94
C TRP A 76 0.37 -3.78 10.98
N VAL A 77 -0.36 -4.49 11.86
CA VAL A 77 -1.08 -3.89 13.00
C VAL A 77 -0.13 -3.03 13.82
N CYS A 78 -0.56 -1.82 14.16
CA CYS A 78 0.24 -0.86 14.92
C CYS A 78 0.62 -1.41 16.30
N PRO A 79 1.81 -1.10 16.84
CA PRO A 79 2.29 -1.68 18.11
C PRO A 79 1.35 -1.51 19.28
N GLU A 80 0.63 -0.39 19.36
CA GLU A 80 -0.34 -0.10 20.41
C GLU A 80 -1.58 -1.00 20.36
N ASP A 81 -1.87 -1.53 19.14
CA ASP A 81 -2.97 -2.47 18.91
C ASP A 81 -2.48 -3.93 18.81
N CYS A 82 -1.15 -4.16 18.91
CA CYS A 82 -0.56 -5.50 18.84
C CYS A 82 -0.87 -6.32 20.10
N LEU A 83 -1.49 -7.48 19.90
CA LEU A 83 -1.89 -8.38 20.97
C LEU A 83 -0.79 -9.37 21.37
N THR A 84 0.16 -9.64 20.47
CA THR A 84 1.18 -10.69 20.67
C THR A 84 2.60 -10.22 20.39
N GLU A 85 3.57 -10.90 20.98
CA GLU A 85 5.00 -10.69 20.67
C GLU A 85 5.34 -11.08 19.22
N ALA A 86 4.56 -11.96 18.60
CA ALA A 86 4.70 -12.28 17.19
C ALA A 86 4.33 -11.08 16.31
N ASP A 87 3.26 -10.37 16.63
CA ASP A 87 2.84 -9.17 15.91
C ASP A 87 3.89 -8.05 15.99
N LYS A 88 4.47 -7.84 17.17
CA LYS A 88 5.55 -6.86 17.36
C LYS A 88 6.76 -7.17 16.48
N LYS A 89 7.15 -8.46 16.39
CA LYS A 89 8.24 -8.90 15.50
C LYS A 89 7.92 -8.68 14.01
N ILE A 90 6.66 -8.94 13.63
CA ILE A 90 6.22 -8.69 12.26
C ILE A 90 6.22 -7.20 11.96
N TYR A 91 5.70 -6.37 12.86
CA TYR A 91 5.71 -4.92 12.71
C TYR A 91 7.13 -4.37 12.56
N ALA A 92 8.06 -4.79 13.43
CA ALA A 92 9.47 -4.37 13.33
C ALA A 92 10.09 -4.71 11.97
N ARG A 93 9.77 -5.88 11.42
CA ARG A 93 10.21 -6.29 10.07
C ARG A 93 9.56 -5.43 8.98
N GLU A 94 8.28 -5.09 9.10
CA GLU A 94 7.59 -4.21 8.15
C GLU A 94 8.14 -2.77 8.20
N MET A 95 8.57 -2.30 9.37
CA MET A 95 9.29 -1.01 9.49
C MET A 95 10.59 -0.99 8.68
N ILE A 96 11.38 -2.07 8.75
CA ILE A 96 12.61 -2.21 7.94
C ILE A 96 12.26 -2.22 6.45
N ARG A 97 11.22 -2.94 6.05
CA ARG A 97 10.76 -3.04 4.67
C ARG A 97 10.26 -1.70 4.13
N MET A 98 9.49 -0.98 4.94
CA MET A 98 9.03 0.36 4.56
C MET A 98 10.21 1.32 4.40
N LYS A 99 11.17 1.28 5.32
CA LYS A 99 12.37 2.10 5.20
C LYS A 99 13.15 1.80 3.92
N LEU A 100 13.34 0.53 3.57
CA LEU A 100 13.98 0.14 2.30
C LEU A 100 13.25 0.69 1.09
N SER A 101 11.91 0.65 1.12
CA SER A 101 11.06 1.19 0.05
C SER A 101 11.20 2.70 -0.07
N LEU A 102 11.19 3.41 1.05
CA LEU A 102 11.40 4.87 1.10
C LEU A 102 12.82 5.29 0.68
N ASP A 103 13.85 4.53 1.09
CA ASP A 103 15.23 4.74 0.63
C ASP A 103 15.34 4.57 -0.90
N GLY A 104 14.62 3.59 -1.45
CA GLY A 104 14.49 3.40 -2.90
C GLY A 104 13.78 4.57 -3.58
N ALA A 105 12.70 5.04 -2.99
CA ALA A 105 11.95 6.19 -3.50
C ALA A 105 12.79 7.48 -3.49
N ALA A 106 13.55 7.72 -2.42
CA ALA A 106 14.42 8.89 -2.32
C ALA A 106 15.49 8.96 -3.43
N LYS A 107 15.91 7.80 -3.96
CA LYS A 107 16.87 7.73 -5.09
C LYS A 107 16.24 8.03 -6.44
N LEU A 108 14.92 7.84 -6.56
CA LEU A 108 14.16 8.04 -7.80
C LEU A 108 13.53 9.43 -7.87
N LYS A 109 13.32 10.05 -6.71
CA LYS A 109 12.61 11.32 -6.57
C LYS A 109 13.50 12.49 -7.05
N GLU A 110 12.96 13.30 -7.94
CA GLU A 110 13.56 14.54 -8.42
C GLU A 110 12.78 15.74 -7.87
N ASP A 111 13.34 16.95 -8.09
CA ASP A 111 12.68 18.19 -7.66
C ASP A 111 11.33 18.36 -8.35
N GLY A 112 10.31 18.63 -7.56
CA GLY A 112 8.93 18.76 -8.05
C GLY A 112 8.13 17.45 -8.09
N ASP A 113 8.77 16.29 -7.94
CA ASP A 113 8.05 15.02 -7.88
C ASP A 113 7.24 14.87 -6.59
N LYS A 114 6.10 14.21 -6.71
CA LYS A 114 5.30 13.76 -5.59
C LYS A 114 5.75 12.39 -5.10
N LEU A 115 5.64 12.14 -3.80
CA LEU A 115 5.92 10.86 -3.16
C LEU A 115 4.63 10.28 -2.58
N VAL A 116 4.21 9.13 -3.09
CA VAL A 116 3.03 8.40 -2.64
C VAL A 116 3.45 7.07 -2.01
N VAL A 117 3.04 6.85 -0.78
CA VAL A 117 3.24 5.57 -0.09
C VAL A 117 1.98 4.73 -0.18
N MET A 118 2.14 3.45 -0.42
CA MET A 118 1.08 2.45 -0.36
C MET A 118 1.33 1.48 0.79
N THR A 119 0.33 1.28 1.64
CA THR A 119 0.30 0.21 2.64
C THR A 119 -1.00 -0.57 2.53
N HIS A 120 -1.00 -1.84 2.93
CA HIS A 120 -2.25 -2.55 3.09
C HIS A 120 -2.87 -2.26 4.45
N TYR A 121 -2.09 -2.47 5.52
CA TYR A 121 -2.53 -2.11 6.88
C TYR A 121 -2.47 -0.59 7.11
N PRO A 122 -3.39 -0.05 7.94
CA PRO A 122 -3.27 1.34 8.39
C PRO A 122 -1.91 1.61 9.02
N PRO A 123 -1.26 2.75 8.74
CA PRO A 123 0.03 3.08 9.33
C PRO A 123 -0.06 3.62 10.77
N PHE A 124 -1.23 3.67 11.36
CA PHE A 124 -1.54 4.19 12.70
C PHE A 124 -2.54 3.26 13.42
N ASN A 125 -2.74 3.47 14.71
CA ASN A 125 -3.69 2.73 15.53
C ASN A 125 -5.16 3.17 15.25
N VAL A 126 -6.11 2.51 15.91
CA VAL A 126 -7.56 2.79 15.74
C VAL A 126 -7.96 4.25 16.08
N ARG A 127 -7.14 4.97 16.85
CA ARG A 127 -7.36 6.38 17.19
C ARG A 127 -6.67 7.34 16.22
N GLN A 128 -6.01 6.82 15.18
CA GLN A 128 -5.22 7.60 14.21
C GLN A 128 -4.09 8.42 14.87
N GLU A 129 -3.52 7.91 15.96
CA GLU A 129 -2.39 8.52 16.65
C GLU A 129 -1.10 8.36 15.82
N ASP A 130 -0.06 9.10 16.19
CA ASP A 130 1.25 8.96 15.57
C ASP A 130 1.85 7.59 15.86
N SER A 131 2.61 7.09 14.94
CA SER A 131 3.27 5.80 15.04
C SER A 131 4.69 5.89 14.46
N PRO A 132 5.58 4.94 14.75
CA PRO A 132 6.89 4.88 14.09
C PRO A 132 6.78 4.85 12.56
N MET A 133 5.69 4.32 11.99
CA MET A 133 5.44 4.32 10.55
C MET A 133 5.14 5.73 10.03
N THR A 134 4.26 6.48 10.70
CA THR A 134 3.95 7.87 10.33
C THR A 134 5.15 8.78 10.49
N ASP A 135 5.99 8.56 11.51
CA ASP A 135 7.22 9.33 11.70
C ASP A 135 8.20 9.14 10.52
N LEU A 136 8.30 7.93 9.97
CA LEU A 136 9.06 7.69 8.75
C LEU A 136 8.48 8.50 7.57
N PHE A 137 7.17 8.53 7.41
CA PHE A 137 6.54 9.26 6.30
C PHE A 137 6.83 10.77 6.39
N GLU A 138 6.83 11.33 7.59
CA GLU A 138 7.21 12.73 7.82
C GLU A 138 8.69 12.98 7.46
N GLN A 139 9.60 12.11 7.91
CA GLN A 139 11.04 12.21 7.62
C GLN A 139 11.34 12.23 6.13
N TYR A 140 10.62 11.42 5.34
CA TYR A 140 10.79 11.33 3.88
C TYR A 140 9.93 12.35 3.11
N LYS A 141 9.18 13.21 3.79
CA LYS A 141 8.29 14.22 3.19
C LYS A 141 7.32 13.59 2.19
N VAL A 142 6.61 12.57 2.64
CA VAL A 142 5.56 11.90 1.86
C VAL A 142 4.41 12.87 1.61
N ASP A 143 3.91 12.95 0.38
CA ASP A 143 2.78 13.80 0.01
C ASP A 143 1.45 13.11 0.31
N ALA A 144 1.35 11.81 0.03
CA ALA A 144 0.12 11.05 0.24
C ALA A 144 0.38 9.59 0.65
N VAL A 145 -0.53 9.03 1.43
CA VAL A 145 -0.53 7.62 1.85
C VAL A 145 -1.87 6.99 1.47
N VAL A 146 -1.81 5.89 0.73
CA VAL A 146 -2.98 5.08 0.35
C VAL A 146 -2.94 3.77 1.11
N TYR A 147 -4.04 3.42 1.79
CA TYR A 147 -4.14 2.19 2.56
C TYR A 147 -5.53 1.55 2.44
N GLY A 148 -5.62 0.26 2.79
CA GLY A 148 -6.83 -0.54 2.73
C GLY A 148 -7.12 -1.26 4.05
N HIS A 149 -7.37 -2.58 3.98
CA HIS A 149 -7.54 -3.51 5.09
C HIS A 149 -8.80 -3.30 5.94
N LEU A 150 -9.11 -2.07 6.32
CA LEU A 150 -10.28 -1.75 7.14
C LEU A 150 -11.54 -1.85 6.30
N HIS A 151 -12.42 -2.77 6.62
CA HIS A 151 -13.69 -2.97 5.92
C HIS A 151 -14.81 -3.40 6.88
N GLY A 152 -16.05 -3.34 6.40
CA GLY A 152 -17.23 -3.74 7.16
C GLY A 152 -17.92 -2.59 7.90
N LYS A 153 -19.15 -2.86 8.36
CA LYS A 153 -20.05 -1.85 8.93
C LYS A 153 -19.59 -1.25 10.27
N SER A 154 -18.65 -1.89 10.94
CA SER A 154 -18.11 -1.43 12.23
C SER A 154 -16.98 -0.41 12.08
N VAL A 155 -16.42 -0.26 10.89
CA VAL A 155 -15.34 0.69 10.63
C VAL A 155 -15.88 2.11 10.67
N ARG A 156 -15.34 2.91 11.60
CA ARG A 156 -15.69 4.33 11.79
C ARG A 156 -14.56 5.26 11.36
N SER A 157 -13.67 4.78 10.50
CA SER A 157 -12.53 5.57 10.02
C SER A 157 -12.98 6.63 9.04
N VAL A 158 -12.37 7.81 9.10
CA VAL A 158 -12.56 8.86 8.09
C VAL A 158 -11.80 8.44 6.83
N PRO A 159 -12.46 8.37 5.65
CA PRO A 159 -11.81 7.87 4.45
C PRO A 159 -10.64 8.73 3.96
N VAL A 160 -10.73 10.06 4.14
CA VAL A 160 -9.68 11.00 3.74
C VAL A 160 -9.46 12.01 4.84
N PHE A 161 -8.22 12.20 5.25
CA PHE A 161 -7.84 13.23 6.22
C PHE A 161 -6.39 13.68 6.05
N ASP A 162 -6.09 14.88 6.51
CA ASP A 162 -4.75 15.44 6.53
C ASP A 162 -4.16 15.33 7.94
N LYS A 163 -2.90 14.90 8.04
CA LYS A 163 -2.13 14.84 9.28
C LYS A 163 -0.70 15.23 9.01
N LYS A 164 -0.22 16.29 9.69
CA LYS A 164 1.16 16.80 9.58
C LYS A 164 1.61 17.07 8.13
N GLY A 165 0.71 17.55 7.29
CA GLY A 165 0.97 17.87 5.90
C GLY A 165 0.94 16.67 4.94
N ILE A 166 0.64 15.48 5.43
CA ILE A 166 0.46 14.26 4.65
C ILE A 166 -1.02 13.95 4.53
N ARG A 167 -1.50 13.68 3.32
CA ARG A 167 -2.89 13.27 3.09
C ARG A 167 -3.02 11.76 3.07
N TYR A 168 -3.91 11.24 3.90
CA TYR A 168 -4.18 9.80 4.07
C TYR A 168 -5.49 9.42 3.40
N TYR A 169 -5.47 8.33 2.61
CA TYR A 169 -6.61 7.82 1.86
C TYR A 169 -6.88 6.37 2.23
N LEU A 170 -8.01 6.11 2.90
CA LEU A 170 -8.55 4.76 3.08
C LEU A 170 -9.36 4.40 1.84
N THR A 171 -8.94 3.37 1.11
CA THR A 171 -9.50 3.00 -0.19
C THR A 171 -10.15 1.61 -0.20
N SER A 172 -10.55 1.10 0.97
CA SER A 172 -11.31 -0.17 1.05
C SER A 172 -12.60 -0.07 0.25
N CYS A 173 -12.84 -1.02 -0.64
CA CYS A 173 -13.86 -0.95 -1.69
C CYS A 173 -15.28 -0.72 -1.18
N ASP A 174 -15.66 -1.33 -0.06
CA ASP A 174 -16.97 -1.15 0.56
C ASP A 174 -17.16 0.27 1.14
N LEU A 175 -16.11 0.85 1.72
CA LEU A 175 -16.16 2.19 2.32
C LEU A 175 -16.22 3.28 1.26
N VAL A 176 -15.53 3.08 0.14
CA VAL A 176 -15.58 4.01 -1.00
C VAL A 176 -16.71 3.67 -1.99
N LYS A 177 -17.58 2.71 -1.65
CA LYS A 177 -18.73 2.27 -2.47
C LYS A 177 -18.31 1.84 -3.88
N ASN A 178 -17.20 1.10 -3.98
CA ASN A 178 -16.60 0.65 -5.23
C ASN A 178 -16.30 1.80 -6.24
N ARG A 179 -15.99 2.99 -5.74
CA ARG A 179 -15.59 4.13 -6.58
C ARG A 179 -14.09 4.34 -6.51
N LEU A 180 -13.53 4.82 -7.60
CA LEU A 180 -12.16 5.31 -7.60
C LEU A 180 -12.07 6.56 -6.73
N VAL A 181 -10.96 6.68 -6.01
CA VAL A 181 -10.64 7.85 -5.18
C VAL A 181 -9.51 8.59 -5.86
N ASP A 182 -9.74 9.86 -6.21
CA ASP A 182 -8.68 10.70 -6.75
C ASP A 182 -7.73 11.09 -5.62
N ILE A 183 -6.43 10.89 -5.87
CA ILE A 183 -5.35 11.28 -4.97
C ILE A 183 -4.50 12.38 -5.60
N LEU A 184 -3.82 13.18 -4.80
CA LEU A 184 -2.96 14.29 -5.27
C LEU A 184 -3.73 15.44 -5.99
N THR A 185 -5.02 15.56 -5.71
CA THR A 185 -5.83 16.69 -6.21
C THR A 185 -5.87 17.83 -5.20
#